data_945dd0523b45d97d239f863487653541
#
_entry.id   945dd0523b45d97d239f863487653541
#
_cell.length_a   1.000
_cell.length_b   1.000
_cell.length_c   1.000
_cell.angle_alpha   90.00
_cell.angle_beta   90.00
_cell.angle_gamma   90.00
#
_symmetry.space_group_name_H-M   'P 1'
#
loop_
_entity.id
_entity.type
_entity.pdbx_description
1 polymer ?
#
loop_
_entity_poly.entity_id
_entity_poly.type
_entity_poly.pdbx_seq_one_letter_code
_entity_poly.pdbx_strand_id
1 'polypeptide(L)'
;INYMDHAAESARFQKEEFARPEKAIYFSKRVNRTNDPDGIIPAHKNLTNQLDYEAELAVIIKKDAKDVKPEEVKDYIFGYTIMNDVSAREVQTEHKQWYFGKSLDGFTPLGPCIMTVDSTAFPPVLKIQSKVNGELRQNFNTGLFIHGIKEVICELTQGMTLKAGTIIATGTPAGVGMGFVPPKFLE
;
A
#
# COMPACT_ATOMS: atom_id res chain seq x y z
N ILE A 1 -6.83 0.35 -3.20
CA ILE A 1 -6.78 0.21 -4.69
C ILE A 1 -6.44 1.57 -5.28
N ASN A 2 -5.27 1.71 -5.88
CA ASN A 2 -4.79 2.99 -6.44
C ASN A 2 -4.10 2.85 -7.82
N TYR A 3 -4.24 1.68 -8.45
CA TYR A 3 -3.80 1.43 -9.82
C TYR A 3 -4.91 0.75 -10.60
N MET A 4 -5.13 1.16 -11.87
CA MET A 4 -6.22 0.64 -12.69
C MET A 4 -6.11 -0.86 -12.93
N ASP A 5 -4.89 -1.34 -13.21
CA ASP A 5 -4.67 -2.77 -13.49
C ASP A 5 -4.91 -3.63 -12.24
N HIS A 6 -4.53 -3.14 -11.06
CA HIS A 6 -4.83 -3.81 -9.80
C HIS A 6 -6.33 -3.78 -9.46
N ALA A 7 -7.04 -2.69 -9.77
CA ALA A 7 -8.49 -2.62 -9.65
C ALA A 7 -9.17 -3.70 -10.50
N ALA A 8 -8.69 -3.91 -11.73
CA ALA A 8 -9.19 -4.95 -12.62
C ALA A 8 -8.87 -6.38 -12.11
N GLU A 9 -7.67 -6.59 -11.52
CA GLU A 9 -7.32 -7.87 -10.87
C GLU A 9 -8.23 -8.17 -9.69
N SER A 10 -8.45 -7.21 -8.83
CA SER A 10 -9.29 -7.34 -7.63
C SER A 10 -10.74 -7.68 -8.02
N ALA A 11 -11.32 -6.94 -8.96
CA ALA A 11 -12.67 -7.19 -9.45
C ALA A 11 -12.82 -8.61 -10.02
N ARG A 12 -11.83 -9.06 -10.83
CA ARG A 12 -11.82 -10.42 -11.38
C ARG A 12 -11.73 -11.48 -10.28
N PHE A 13 -10.88 -11.31 -9.29
CA PHE A 13 -10.73 -12.25 -8.18
C PHE A 13 -12.01 -12.33 -7.34
N GLN A 14 -12.65 -11.20 -7.08
CA GLN A 14 -13.91 -11.12 -6.32
C GLN A 14 -15.14 -11.47 -7.16
N LYS A 15 -14.97 -11.68 -8.47
CA LYS A 15 -16.08 -11.92 -9.44
C LYS A 15 -17.07 -10.76 -9.48
N GLU A 16 -16.57 -9.55 -9.36
CA GLU A 16 -17.31 -8.30 -9.44
C GLU A 16 -17.11 -7.61 -10.79
N GLU A 17 -18.02 -6.71 -11.15
CA GLU A 17 -17.85 -5.86 -12.31
C GLU A 17 -16.75 -4.82 -12.07
N PHE A 18 -15.84 -4.68 -13.03
CA PHE A 18 -14.76 -3.70 -12.94
C PHE A 18 -15.33 -2.29 -13.11
N ALA A 19 -15.03 -1.43 -12.13
CA ALA A 19 -15.27 0.00 -12.23
C ALA A 19 -14.02 0.78 -11.76
N ARG A 20 -13.75 1.91 -12.40
CA ARG A 20 -12.71 2.83 -11.91
C ARG A 20 -13.18 3.42 -10.58
N PRO A 21 -12.38 3.35 -9.51
CA PRO A 21 -12.69 4.03 -8.26
C PRO A 21 -12.81 5.56 -8.47
N GLU A 22 -13.97 6.13 -8.18
CA GLU A 22 -14.18 7.59 -8.23
C GLU A 22 -13.58 8.28 -7.01
N LYS A 23 -13.53 7.58 -5.88
CA LYS A 23 -12.96 8.02 -4.61
C LYS A 23 -11.89 7.05 -4.13
N ALA A 24 -10.87 7.58 -3.47
CA ALA A 24 -9.88 6.75 -2.81
C ALA A 24 -10.52 5.92 -1.70
N ILE A 25 -10.17 4.64 -1.63
CA ILE A 25 -10.62 3.75 -0.56
C ILE A 25 -9.57 3.79 0.54
N TYR A 26 -9.95 4.31 1.70
CA TYR A 26 -9.09 4.42 2.86
C TYR A 26 -9.41 3.33 3.88
N PHE A 27 -8.37 2.75 4.45
CA PHE A 27 -8.46 1.88 5.62
C PHE A 27 -7.24 2.08 6.52
N SER A 28 -7.37 1.73 7.78
CA SER A 28 -6.25 1.75 8.71
C SER A 28 -5.63 0.37 8.83
N LYS A 29 -4.33 0.34 9.04
CA LYS A 29 -3.56 -0.86 9.35
C LYS A 29 -2.98 -0.73 10.75
N ARG A 30 -3.26 -1.69 11.63
CA ARG A 30 -2.62 -1.72 12.95
C ARG A 30 -1.21 -2.26 12.82
N VAL A 31 -0.27 -1.53 13.35
CA VAL A 31 1.14 -1.92 13.36
C VAL A 31 1.66 -1.80 14.78
N ASN A 32 1.90 -2.92 15.45
CA ASN A 32 2.58 -2.93 16.75
C ASN A 32 4.09 -2.72 16.56
N ARG A 33 4.64 -3.41 15.56
CA ARG A 33 6.03 -3.33 15.13
C ARG A 33 6.10 -3.62 13.63
N THR A 34 6.89 -2.85 12.90
CA THR A 34 7.24 -3.16 11.51
C THR A 34 8.24 -4.32 11.47
N ASN A 35 8.19 -5.11 10.40
CA ASN A 35 9.26 -6.07 10.12
C ASN A 35 10.45 -5.34 9.52
N ASP A 36 11.63 -5.73 9.95
CA ASP A 36 12.88 -5.27 9.37
C ASP A 36 13.05 -5.81 7.93
N PRO A 37 13.85 -5.14 7.09
CA PRO A 37 14.29 -5.75 5.83
C PRO A 37 14.90 -7.14 6.09
N ASP A 38 14.61 -8.08 5.20
CA ASP A 38 14.98 -9.50 5.32
C ASP A 38 14.38 -10.23 6.54
N GLY A 39 13.43 -9.61 7.24
CA GLY A 39 12.71 -10.21 8.35
C GLY A 39 11.71 -11.26 7.91
N ILE A 40 11.34 -12.14 8.84
CA ILE A 40 10.37 -13.22 8.61
C ILE A 40 8.95 -12.66 8.68
N ILE A 41 8.12 -12.99 7.69
CA ILE A 41 6.68 -12.75 7.71
C ILE A 41 6.00 -14.02 8.22
N PRO A 42 5.33 -14.00 9.40
CA PRO A 42 4.59 -15.15 9.88
C PRO A 42 3.45 -15.53 8.94
N ALA A 43 3.33 -16.81 8.62
CA ALA A 43 2.33 -17.29 7.66
C ALA A 43 0.89 -17.33 8.21
N HIS A 44 0.71 -17.31 9.54
CA HIS A 44 -0.60 -17.40 10.22
C HIS A 44 -1.52 -18.50 9.66
N LYS A 45 -0.98 -19.69 9.43
CA LYS A 45 -1.69 -20.81 8.75
C LYS A 45 -2.97 -21.28 9.46
N ASN A 46 -3.14 -20.91 10.72
CA ASN A 46 -4.38 -21.13 11.45
C ASN A 46 -5.52 -20.16 11.05
N LEU A 47 -5.21 -19.11 10.29
CA LEU A 47 -6.16 -18.07 9.86
C LEU A 47 -6.32 -18.01 8.36
N THR A 48 -5.25 -18.29 7.59
CA THR A 48 -5.26 -18.15 6.14
C THR A 48 -4.30 -19.11 5.44
N ASN A 49 -4.70 -19.56 4.25
CA ASN A 49 -3.83 -20.21 3.27
C ASN A 49 -3.59 -19.30 2.03
N GLN A 50 -4.06 -18.05 2.09
CA GLN A 50 -3.97 -17.08 1.00
C GLN A 50 -3.16 -15.87 1.44
N LEU A 51 -1.92 -16.11 1.89
CA LEU A 51 -0.97 -15.06 2.24
C LEU A 51 -0.47 -14.39 0.96
N ASP A 52 -0.61 -13.09 0.86
CA ASP A 52 -0.28 -12.34 -0.35
C ASP A 52 0.60 -11.13 -0.06
N TYR A 53 1.35 -10.68 -1.05
CA TYR A 53 2.26 -9.55 -1.01
C TYR A 53 1.67 -8.36 -1.77
N GLU A 54 1.99 -7.15 -1.34
CA GLU A 54 1.62 -5.90 -1.98
C GLU A 54 2.76 -4.88 -1.85
N ALA A 55 3.56 -4.72 -2.90
CA ALA A 55 4.61 -3.70 -2.92
C ALA A 55 4.00 -2.32 -3.09
N GLU A 56 4.28 -1.42 -2.15
CA GLU A 56 3.74 -0.06 -2.11
C GLU A 56 4.82 0.99 -1.86
N LEU A 57 4.62 2.17 -2.44
CA LEU A 57 5.30 3.36 -1.96
C LEU A 57 4.63 3.79 -0.65
N ALA A 58 5.41 3.99 0.40
CA ALA A 58 4.95 4.56 1.65
C ALA A 58 5.44 6.01 1.78
N VAL A 59 4.52 6.92 2.08
CA VAL A 59 4.80 8.35 2.33
C VAL A 59 4.82 8.58 3.83
N ILE A 60 5.86 9.24 4.34
CA ILE A 60 6.03 9.55 5.77
C ILE A 60 5.77 11.03 5.99
N ILE A 61 4.86 11.34 6.90
CA ILE A 61 4.49 12.72 7.26
C ILE A 61 5.56 13.32 8.19
N LYS A 62 6.03 14.53 7.85
CA LYS A 62 7.12 15.24 8.54
C LYS A 62 6.68 15.97 9.80
N LYS A 63 5.54 16.60 9.76
CA LYS A 63 4.96 17.45 10.81
C LYS A 63 3.44 17.31 10.80
N ASP A 64 2.77 17.67 11.90
CA ASP A 64 1.32 17.63 11.98
C ASP A 64 0.69 18.37 10.79
N ALA A 65 -0.16 17.67 10.06
CA ALA A 65 -0.77 18.14 8.82
C ALA A 65 -2.31 18.24 8.98
N LYS A 66 -2.84 19.44 8.79
CA LYS A 66 -4.26 19.76 8.88
C LYS A 66 -4.59 20.80 7.82
N ASP A 67 -5.69 20.60 7.09
CA ASP A 67 -6.19 21.51 6.03
C ASP A 67 -5.10 21.90 5.01
N VAL A 68 -4.26 20.93 4.62
CA VAL A 68 -3.10 21.14 3.74
C VAL A 68 -3.55 21.44 2.33
N LYS A 69 -3.00 22.49 1.73
CA LYS A 69 -3.27 22.89 0.34
C LYS A 69 -2.34 22.16 -0.64
N PRO A 70 -2.76 21.95 -1.89
CA PRO A 70 -1.97 21.21 -2.89
C PRO A 70 -0.54 21.71 -3.11
N GLU A 71 -0.33 23.02 -3.02
CA GLU A 71 0.99 23.67 -3.17
C GLU A 71 1.91 23.44 -1.97
N GLU A 72 1.33 23.18 -0.78
CA GLU A 72 2.05 23.01 0.49
C GLU A 72 2.42 21.55 0.79
N VAL A 73 1.82 20.58 0.08
CA VAL A 73 1.92 19.14 0.41
C VAL A 73 3.37 18.68 0.58
N LYS A 74 4.28 19.14 -0.29
CA LYS A 74 5.70 18.77 -0.22
C LYS A 74 6.32 19.10 1.15
N ASP A 75 5.93 20.20 1.78
CA ASP A 75 6.48 20.68 3.06
C ASP A 75 6.05 19.83 4.26
N TYR A 76 5.03 19.00 4.07
CA TYR A 76 4.50 18.07 5.08
C TYR A 76 5.03 16.64 4.90
N ILE A 77 5.82 16.36 3.88
CA ILE A 77 6.40 15.04 3.63
C ILE A 77 7.84 15.01 4.14
N PHE A 78 8.17 14.02 4.98
CA PHE A 78 9.54 13.73 5.38
C PHE A 78 10.29 12.99 4.27
N GLY A 79 9.64 11.96 3.70
CA GLY A 79 10.24 11.13 2.67
C GLY A 79 9.38 9.95 2.32
N TYR A 80 10.01 9.02 1.62
CA TYR A 80 9.40 7.82 1.05
C TYR A 80 10.19 6.59 1.46
N THR A 81 9.48 5.48 1.57
CA THR A 81 10.10 4.16 1.73
C THR A 81 9.27 3.10 1.01
N ILE A 82 9.74 1.87 0.97
CA ILE A 82 8.97 0.74 0.47
C ILE A 82 8.24 0.08 1.63
N MET A 83 7.00 -0.30 1.40
CA MET A 83 6.20 -1.13 2.28
C MET A 83 5.70 -2.35 1.53
N ASN A 84 5.64 -3.48 2.22
CA ASN A 84 4.86 -4.63 1.77
C ASN A 84 3.57 -4.68 2.60
N ASP A 85 2.42 -4.32 2.00
CA ASP A 85 1.12 -4.42 2.65
C ASP A 85 0.60 -5.86 2.63
N VAL A 86 1.27 -6.72 3.40
CA VAL A 86 0.96 -8.15 3.47
C VAL A 86 -0.51 -8.37 3.84
N SER A 87 -1.14 -9.32 3.15
CA SER A 87 -2.58 -9.52 3.18
C SER A 87 -2.94 -11.00 3.37
N ALA A 88 -3.82 -11.29 4.32
CA ALA A 88 -4.50 -12.55 4.45
C ALA A 88 -5.84 -12.45 3.69
N ARG A 89 -5.89 -12.93 2.44
CA ARG A 89 -7.02 -12.64 1.53
C ARG A 89 -8.36 -13.17 2.02
N GLU A 90 -8.38 -14.37 2.60
CA GLU A 90 -9.60 -14.95 3.18
C GLU A 90 -10.14 -14.05 4.29
N VAL A 91 -9.30 -13.69 5.27
CA VAL A 91 -9.68 -12.83 6.40
C VAL A 91 -10.09 -11.43 5.93
N GLN A 92 -9.41 -10.90 4.92
CA GLN A 92 -9.72 -9.60 4.32
C GLN A 92 -11.12 -9.56 3.72
N THR A 93 -11.55 -10.63 3.04
CA THR A 93 -12.84 -10.68 2.33
C THR A 93 -13.99 -11.10 3.23
N GLU A 94 -13.79 -12.06 4.14
CA GLU A 94 -14.82 -12.57 5.05
C GLU A 94 -15.41 -11.48 5.96
N HIS A 95 -14.56 -10.58 6.44
CA HIS A 95 -14.97 -9.50 7.36
C HIS A 95 -15.45 -8.23 6.66
N LYS A 96 -15.45 -8.18 5.31
CA LYS A 96 -15.81 -7.01 4.49
C LYS A 96 -14.95 -5.76 4.72
N GLN A 97 -14.38 -5.59 5.91
CA GLN A 97 -13.41 -4.55 6.25
C GLN A 97 -12.00 -5.13 6.20
N TRP A 98 -11.11 -4.49 5.48
CA TRP A 98 -9.76 -5.02 5.21
C TRP A 98 -8.84 -5.03 6.43
N TYR A 99 -9.18 -4.23 7.44
CA TYR A 99 -8.38 -4.00 8.64
C TYR A 99 -7.80 -5.27 9.25
N PHE A 100 -8.60 -6.30 9.52
CA PHE A 100 -8.12 -7.51 10.19
C PHE A 100 -7.16 -8.31 9.31
N GLY A 101 -7.51 -8.56 8.05
CA GLY A 101 -6.66 -9.30 7.09
C GLY A 101 -5.34 -8.59 6.73
N LYS A 102 -5.23 -7.29 7.04
CA LYS A 102 -4.06 -6.45 6.79
C LYS A 102 -3.23 -6.16 8.05
N SER A 103 -3.72 -6.50 9.25
CA SER A 103 -3.16 -6.05 10.54
C SER A 103 -2.62 -7.18 11.41
N LEU A 104 -2.41 -8.38 10.85
CA LEU A 104 -1.78 -9.48 11.59
C LEU A 104 -0.33 -9.15 11.91
N ASP A 105 0.18 -9.70 13.01
CA ASP A 105 1.56 -9.47 13.42
C ASP A 105 2.55 -9.85 12.30
N GLY A 106 3.52 -8.99 12.04
CA GLY A 106 4.49 -9.18 10.98
C GLY A 106 4.03 -8.76 9.58
N PHE A 107 2.80 -8.23 9.41
CA PHE A 107 2.24 -7.88 8.10
C PHE A 107 2.66 -6.50 7.58
N THR A 108 3.67 -5.87 8.17
CA THR A 108 4.17 -4.56 7.72
C THR A 108 5.70 -4.55 7.60
N PRO A 109 6.28 -5.29 6.64
CA PRO A 109 7.67 -5.07 6.26
C PRO A 109 7.82 -3.66 5.69
N LEU A 110 8.79 -2.89 6.23
CA LEU A 110 9.02 -1.48 5.89
C LEU A 110 10.52 -1.19 5.80
N GLY A 111 10.94 -0.49 4.77
CA GLY A 111 12.33 -0.12 4.56
C GLY A 111 12.83 -0.48 3.15
N PRO A 112 14.16 -0.65 2.94
CA PRO A 112 15.23 -0.68 3.94
C PRO A 112 15.71 0.70 4.41
N CYS A 113 15.35 1.76 3.71
CA CYS A 113 15.77 3.13 4.01
C CYS A 113 14.64 4.12 3.73
N ILE A 114 14.79 5.33 4.22
CA ILE A 114 13.92 6.46 3.89
C ILE A 114 14.67 7.35 2.90
N MET A 115 14.10 7.54 1.72
CA MET A 115 14.53 8.55 0.76
C MET A 115 13.83 9.87 1.12
N THR A 116 14.57 10.89 1.48
CA THR A 116 13.99 12.19 1.83
C THR A 116 13.28 12.84 0.64
N VAL A 117 12.27 13.65 0.90
CA VAL A 117 11.45 14.29 -0.13
C VAL A 117 12.27 15.14 -1.11
N ASP A 118 13.39 15.69 -0.67
CA ASP A 118 14.26 16.53 -1.49
C ASP A 118 15.22 15.75 -2.39
N SER A 119 15.32 14.43 -2.20
CA SER A 119 16.15 13.55 -3.02
C SER A 119 15.54 13.20 -4.38
N THR A 120 14.30 13.61 -4.65
CA THR A 120 13.59 13.34 -5.91
C THR A 120 12.67 14.48 -6.30
N ALA A 121 12.21 14.47 -7.54
CA ALA A 121 11.15 15.38 -8.00
C ALA A 121 9.85 15.14 -7.21
N PHE A 122 9.01 16.16 -7.11
CA PHE A 122 7.70 16.06 -6.46
C PHE A 122 6.56 16.47 -7.41
N PRO A 123 5.52 15.63 -7.59
CA PRO A 123 5.37 14.27 -7.07
C PRO A 123 6.44 13.31 -7.61
N PRO A 124 6.84 12.29 -6.82
CA PRO A 124 7.87 11.35 -7.26
C PRO A 124 7.32 10.42 -8.36
N VAL A 125 8.12 10.18 -9.40
CA VAL A 125 7.85 9.19 -10.44
C VAL A 125 8.87 8.08 -10.31
N LEU A 126 8.50 7.03 -9.59
CA LEU A 126 9.38 5.95 -9.15
C LEU A 126 8.89 4.60 -9.66
N LYS A 127 9.84 3.74 -10.01
CA LYS A 127 9.55 2.36 -10.36
C LYS A 127 9.35 1.54 -9.09
N ILE A 128 8.25 0.77 -9.04
CA ILE A 128 7.94 -0.18 -7.97
C ILE A 128 7.96 -1.59 -8.55
N GLN A 129 8.67 -2.49 -7.87
CA GLN A 129 8.77 -3.90 -8.26
C GLN A 129 8.69 -4.80 -7.04
N SER A 130 8.12 -5.99 -7.23
CA SER A 130 8.27 -7.11 -6.30
C SER A 130 8.76 -8.36 -7.04
N LYS A 131 9.48 -9.21 -6.31
CA LYS A 131 9.90 -10.53 -6.77
C LYS A 131 9.58 -11.55 -5.70
N VAL A 132 9.16 -12.74 -6.10
CA VAL A 132 8.96 -13.89 -5.23
C VAL A 132 9.85 -15.02 -5.78
N ASN A 133 10.78 -15.52 -4.98
CA ASN A 133 11.76 -16.54 -5.39
C ASN A 133 12.49 -16.20 -6.70
N GLY A 134 12.84 -14.91 -6.88
CA GLY A 134 13.49 -14.40 -8.08
C GLY A 134 12.55 -14.08 -9.27
N GLU A 135 11.31 -14.58 -9.27
CA GLU A 135 10.31 -14.28 -10.29
C GLU A 135 9.76 -12.86 -10.12
N LEU A 136 9.85 -12.03 -11.15
CA LEU A 136 9.25 -10.68 -11.14
C LEU A 136 7.73 -10.80 -11.15
N ARG A 137 7.08 -10.27 -10.12
CA ARG A 137 5.64 -10.32 -9.93
C ARG A 137 4.96 -8.98 -10.21
N GLN A 138 5.45 -7.91 -9.63
CA GLN A 138 4.93 -6.56 -9.83
C GLN A 138 5.99 -5.68 -10.48
N ASN A 139 5.61 -4.83 -11.43
CA ASN A 139 6.53 -3.95 -12.15
C ASN A 139 5.79 -2.74 -12.71
N PHE A 140 5.65 -1.69 -11.91
CA PHE A 140 4.87 -0.52 -12.24
C PHE A 140 5.60 0.78 -11.86
N ASN A 141 4.92 1.90 -12.06
CA ASN A 141 5.45 3.23 -11.81
C ASN A 141 4.43 4.08 -11.05
N THR A 142 4.88 4.87 -10.07
CA THR A 142 4.02 5.72 -9.23
C THR A 142 3.33 6.86 -10.01
N GLY A 143 3.79 7.16 -11.21
CA GLY A 143 3.09 8.08 -12.12
C GLY A 143 1.73 7.56 -12.61
N LEU A 144 1.41 6.28 -12.35
CA LEU A 144 0.14 5.63 -12.74
C LEU A 144 -0.89 5.58 -11.62
N PHE A 145 -0.68 6.26 -10.51
CA PHE A 145 -1.69 6.37 -9.45
C PHE A 145 -3.02 6.91 -9.99
N ILE A 146 -4.12 6.30 -9.54
CA ILE A 146 -5.48 6.81 -9.78
C ILE A 146 -5.68 8.10 -8.99
N HIS A 147 -5.29 8.10 -7.70
CA HIS A 147 -5.29 9.21 -6.78
C HIS A 147 -3.85 9.53 -6.37
N GLY A 148 -3.38 10.70 -6.75
CA GLY A 148 -1.99 11.11 -6.51
C GLY A 148 -1.72 11.47 -5.05
N ILE A 149 -0.45 11.47 -4.64
CA ILE A 149 -0.03 11.78 -3.27
C ILE A 149 -0.58 13.14 -2.79
N LYS A 150 -0.58 14.16 -3.66
CA LYS A 150 -1.14 15.50 -3.33
C LYS A 150 -2.63 15.40 -2.99
N GLU A 151 -3.40 14.73 -3.83
CA GLU A 151 -4.83 14.56 -3.67
C GLU A 151 -5.16 13.84 -2.35
N VAL A 152 -4.48 12.70 -2.10
CA VAL A 152 -4.69 11.90 -0.88
C VAL A 152 -4.40 12.70 0.39
N ILE A 153 -3.27 13.42 0.46
CA ILE A 153 -2.92 14.21 1.64
C ILE A 153 -3.89 15.38 1.84
N CYS A 154 -4.26 16.09 0.78
CA CYS A 154 -5.24 17.15 0.87
C CYS A 154 -6.60 16.63 1.35
N GLU A 155 -7.08 15.51 0.80
CA GLU A 155 -8.37 14.95 1.18
C GLU A 155 -8.40 14.50 2.64
N LEU A 156 -7.41 13.71 3.07
CA LEU A 156 -7.32 13.20 4.44
C LEU A 156 -7.22 14.34 5.47
N THR A 157 -6.46 15.38 5.15
CA THR A 157 -6.25 16.50 6.09
C THR A 157 -7.41 17.45 6.24
N GLN A 158 -8.43 17.41 5.37
CA GLN A 158 -9.66 18.21 5.54
C GLN A 158 -10.45 17.82 6.79
N GLY A 159 -10.49 16.53 7.12
CA GLY A 159 -11.25 16.02 8.27
C GLY A 159 -10.40 15.56 9.45
N MET A 160 -9.14 15.16 9.21
CA MET A 160 -8.24 14.58 10.19
C MET A 160 -6.95 15.39 10.31
N THR A 161 -6.30 15.32 11.48
CA THR A 161 -4.91 15.75 11.61
C THR A 161 -4.00 14.52 11.43
N LEU A 162 -3.22 14.50 10.36
CA LEU A 162 -2.15 13.52 10.22
C LEU A 162 -0.97 13.95 11.09
N LYS A 163 -0.65 13.16 12.08
CA LYS A 163 0.47 13.43 13.00
C LYS A 163 1.82 13.21 12.33
N ALA A 164 2.84 13.93 12.79
CA ALA A 164 4.22 13.63 12.40
C ALA A 164 4.53 12.14 12.60
N GLY A 165 5.17 11.51 11.62
CA GLY A 165 5.45 10.07 11.62
C GLY A 165 4.28 9.19 11.09
N THR A 166 3.12 9.76 10.76
CA THR A 166 2.07 9.00 10.05
C THR A 166 2.63 8.44 8.74
N ILE A 167 2.36 7.17 8.47
CA ILE A 167 2.75 6.48 7.24
C ILE A 167 1.50 6.27 6.39
N ILE A 168 1.55 6.71 5.15
CA ILE A 168 0.49 6.51 4.15
C ILE A 168 1.01 5.49 3.13
N ALA A 169 0.45 4.29 3.13
CA ALA A 169 0.63 3.30 2.08
C ALA A 169 -0.23 3.72 0.89
N THR A 170 0.39 3.83 -0.29
CA THR A 170 -0.26 4.50 -1.44
C THR A 170 -1.02 3.55 -2.37
N GLY A 171 -1.07 2.28 -2.03
CA GLY A 171 -1.69 1.25 -2.85
C GLY A 171 -0.70 0.51 -3.73
N THR A 172 -1.02 -0.73 -4.04
CA THR A 172 -0.18 -1.66 -4.79
C THR A 172 -0.58 -1.72 -6.26
N PRO A 173 0.38 -1.93 -7.18
CA PRO A 173 0.11 -2.23 -8.59
C PRO A 173 -0.33 -3.68 -8.80
N ALA A 174 -0.75 -4.01 -10.02
CA ALA A 174 -1.06 -5.37 -10.45
C ALA A 174 0.14 -6.33 -10.30
N GLY A 175 -0.14 -7.63 -10.25
CA GLY A 175 0.84 -8.71 -10.11
C GLY A 175 0.92 -9.26 -8.69
N VAL A 176 -0.08 -8.96 -7.83
CA VAL A 176 -0.27 -9.63 -6.55
C VAL A 176 -0.66 -11.10 -6.73
N GLY A 177 -0.46 -11.93 -5.72
CA GLY A 177 -0.71 -13.38 -5.81
C GLY A 177 -2.13 -13.73 -6.23
N MET A 178 -3.13 -13.05 -5.70
CA MET A 178 -4.54 -13.26 -6.08
C MET A 178 -4.84 -12.88 -7.55
N GLY A 179 -4.01 -12.08 -8.19
CA GLY A 179 -4.20 -11.62 -9.57
C GLY A 179 -3.88 -12.67 -10.63
N PHE A 180 -3.16 -13.74 -10.27
CA PHE A 180 -2.79 -14.81 -11.19
C PHE A 180 -3.94 -15.83 -11.39
N VAL A 181 -3.90 -16.54 -12.50
CA VAL A 181 -4.82 -17.65 -12.80
C VAL A 181 -3.98 -18.89 -13.13
N PRO A 182 -3.93 -19.91 -12.25
CA PRO A 182 -4.44 -19.92 -10.87
C PRO A 182 -3.69 -18.93 -9.97
N PRO A 183 -4.28 -18.54 -8.81
CA PRO A 183 -3.62 -17.65 -7.84
C PRO A 183 -2.26 -18.20 -7.36
N LYS A 184 -1.30 -17.29 -7.07
CA LYS A 184 0.06 -17.63 -6.65
C LYS A 184 0.37 -16.94 -5.31
N PHE A 185 -0.19 -17.46 -4.24
CA PHE A 185 0.06 -16.97 -2.89
C PHE A 185 1.46 -17.31 -2.37
N LEU A 186 1.86 -16.68 -1.27
CA LEU A 186 3.09 -17.04 -0.55
C LEU A 186 2.88 -18.35 0.23
N GLU A 187 3.90 -19.20 0.29
CA GLU A 187 3.89 -20.50 0.96
C GLU A 187 4.68 -20.48 2.27
#